data_4036e5183fa676c7010ba63604d49026
#
_entry.id   4036e5183fa676c7010ba63604d49026
#
_cell.length_a   1.000
_cell.length_b   1.000
_cell.length_c   1.000
_cell.angle_alpha   90.00
_cell.angle_beta   90.00
_cell.angle_gamma   90.00
#
_symmetry.space_group_name_H-M   'P 1'
#
loop_
_entity.id
_entity.type
_entity.pdbx_description
1 polymer ?
#
loop_
_entity_poly.entity_id
_entity_poly.type
_entity_poly.pdbx_seq_one_letter_code
_entity_poly.pdbx_strand_id
1 'polypeptide(L)'
;MAKEKENKTNAMRILDKNKINYEVNTYECDEFIDGVHIADMLGQPYESTFKTLVTEGKTKNYYVFAIPIALELDMKKAAKAVGEKSIEMVHVKDINAVTGYIRGGCTPIGMKKQYKTVYHDTIKDFDKVIVSGGKLGTQIIIAPD
;
A
#
# COMPACT_ATOMS: atom_id res chain seq x y z
N MET A 1 22.85 -2.60 -10.53
CA MET A 1 23.24 -1.48 -11.40
C MET A 1 23.02 -0.15 -10.72
N ALA A 2 23.86 0.82 -10.99
CA ALA A 2 23.78 2.13 -10.36
C ALA A 2 22.44 2.83 -10.63
N LYS A 3 21.90 2.69 -11.83
CA LYS A 3 20.60 3.29 -12.18
C LYS A 3 19.45 2.76 -11.34
N GLU A 4 19.47 1.49 -10.99
CA GLU A 4 18.43 0.89 -10.16
C GLU A 4 18.48 1.46 -8.75
N LYS A 5 19.69 1.69 -8.23
CA LYS A 5 19.87 2.28 -6.91
C LYS A 5 19.37 3.73 -6.86
N GLU A 6 19.58 4.48 -7.96
CA GLU A 6 19.17 5.87 -8.05
C GLU A 6 17.65 6.02 -8.13
N ASN A 7 16.94 4.96 -8.55
CA ASN A 7 15.49 4.98 -8.71
C ASN A 7 14.74 4.43 -7.51
N LYS A 8 15.38 4.31 -6.37
CA LYS A 8 14.73 3.83 -5.17
C LYS A 8 13.64 4.79 -4.71
N THR A 9 12.49 4.22 -4.37
CA THR A 9 11.39 4.99 -3.78
C THR A 9 11.68 5.28 -2.31
N ASN A 10 10.90 6.19 -1.73
CA ASN A 10 11.01 6.50 -0.31
C ASN A 10 10.77 5.24 0.54
N ALA A 11 9.80 4.41 0.14
CA ALA A 11 9.52 3.15 0.84
C ALA A 11 10.76 2.25 0.86
N MET A 12 11.44 2.10 -0.26
CA MET A 12 12.64 1.27 -0.34
C MET A 12 13.77 1.83 0.53
N ARG A 13 13.95 3.14 0.54
CA ARG A 13 14.98 3.78 1.38
C ARG A 13 14.74 3.53 2.86
N ILE A 14 13.48 3.56 3.28
CA ILE A 14 13.12 3.31 4.68
C ILE A 14 13.40 1.85 5.05
N LEU A 15 13.06 0.92 4.17
CA LEU A 15 13.37 -0.50 4.40
C LEU A 15 14.87 -0.75 4.49
N ASP A 16 15.65 -0.12 3.60
CA ASP A 16 17.11 -0.22 3.63
C ASP A 16 17.68 0.34 4.93
N LYS A 17 17.18 1.49 5.34
CA LYS A 17 17.64 2.16 6.58
C LYS A 17 17.40 1.28 7.81
N ASN A 18 16.31 0.53 7.83
CA ASN A 18 15.95 -0.35 8.93
C ASN A 18 16.47 -1.76 8.75
N LYS A 19 17.27 -2.00 7.70
CA LYS A 19 17.89 -3.30 7.41
C LYS A 19 16.85 -4.42 7.23
N ILE A 20 15.73 -4.09 6.62
CA ILE A 20 14.65 -5.02 6.33
C ILE A 20 14.86 -5.58 4.92
N ASN A 21 14.89 -6.89 4.80
CA ASN A 21 15.02 -7.55 3.51
C ASN A 21 13.71 -7.48 2.72
N TYR A 22 13.82 -7.21 1.44
CA TYR A 22 12.67 -7.17 0.54
C TYR A 22 13.13 -7.46 -0.88
N GLU A 23 12.17 -7.83 -1.73
CA GLU A 23 12.42 -7.99 -3.15
C GLU A 23 11.64 -6.91 -3.91
N VAL A 24 12.12 -6.53 -5.08
CA VAL A 24 11.48 -5.53 -5.92
C VAL A 24 11.07 -6.19 -7.22
N ASN A 25 9.84 -5.96 -7.63
CA ASN A 25 9.33 -6.38 -8.93
C ASN A 25 8.93 -5.13 -9.72
N THR A 26 9.34 -5.06 -10.98
CA THR A 26 9.00 -3.94 -11.85
C THR A 26 8.27 -4.44 -13.08
N TYR A 27 7.37 -3.58 -13.62
CA TYR A 27 6.61 -3.87 -14.83
C TYR A 27 6.29 -2.54 -15.51
N GLU A 28 6.01 -2.58 -16.80
CA GLU A 28 5.67 -1.37 -17.53
C GLU A 28 4.29 -0.86 -17.11
N CYS A 29 4.23 0.40 -16.72
CA CYS A 29 2.99 1.02 -16.28
C CYS A 29 3.11 2.52 -16.35
N ASP A 30 2.44 3.13 -17.33
CA ASP A 30 2.47 4.59 -17.53
C ASP A 30 1.30 5.28 -16.87
N GLU A 31 0.25 4.55 -16.55
CA GLU A 31 -0.96 5.10 -15.94
C GLU A 31 -1.51 4.13 -14.90
N PHE A 32 -2.48 4.60 -14.13
CA PHE A 32 -3.08 3.76 -13.09
C PHE A 32 -3.76 2.53 -13.70
N ILE A 33 -3.40 1.36 -13.16
CA ILE A 33 -4.05 0.08 -13.40
C ILE A 33 -4.40 -0.50 -12.04
N ASP A 34 -5.63 -1.00 -11.86
CA ASP A 34 -6.02 -1.53 -10.56
C ASP A 34 -5.26 -2.82 -10.21
N GLY A 35 -5.23 -3.15 -8.91
CA GLY A 35 -4.44 -4.26 -8.41
C GLY A 35 -4.83 -5.61 -8.98
N VAL A 36 -6.11 -5.85 -9.24
CA VAL A 36 -6.57 -7.13 -9.79
C VAL A 36 -6.05 -7.32 -11.22
N HIS A 37 -6.14 -6.30 -12.06
CA HIS A 37 -5.61 -6.36 -13.41
C HIS A 37 -4.09 -6.56 -13.41
N ILE A 38 -3.38 -5.88 -12.53
CA ILE A 38 -1.93 -6.04 -12.40
C ILE A 38 -1.59 -7.48 -11.98
N ALA A 39 -2.29 -8.02 -10.99
CA ALA A 39 -2.06 -9.39 -10.53
C ALA A 39 -2.32 -10.39 -11.63
N ASP A 40 -3.37 -10.18 -12.44
CA ASP A 40 -3.66 -11.05 -13.58
C ASP A 40 -2.54 -11.01 -14.61
N MET A 41 -2.04 -9.82 -14.91
CA MET A 41 -0.95 -9.65 -15.87
C MET A 41 0.34 -10.35 -15.42
N LEU A 42 0.61 -10.33 -14.12
CA LEU A 42 1.84 -10.85 -13.55
C LEU A 42 1.71 -12.26 -12.99
N GLY A 43 0.51 -12.84 -13.03
CA GLY A 43 0.26 -14.18 -12.49
C GLY A 43 0.40 -14.27 -10.98
N GLN A 44 0.05 -13.21 -10.27
CA GLN A 44 0.19 -13.14 -8.83
C GLN A 44 -1.09 -13.56 -8.11
N PRO A 45 -0.98 -14.25 -6.95
CA PRO A 45 -2.17 -14.60 -6.17
C PRO A 45 -2.79 -13.38 -5.54
N TYR A 46 -4.12 -13.28 -5.59
CA TYR A 46 -4.85 -12.15 -5.02
C TYR A 46 -4.75 -12.11 -3.50
N GLU A 47 -4.71 -13.27 -2.86
CA GLU A 47 -4.75 -13.38 -1.39
C GLU A 47 -3.52 -12.77 -0.72
N SER A 48 -2.36 -12.83 -1.36
CA SER A 48 -1.10 -12.31 -0.80
C SER A 48 -0.67 -11.00 -1.43
N THR A 49 -1.46 -10.44 -2.33
CA THR A 49 -1.21 -9.14 -2.93
C THR A 49 -2.14 -8.13 -2.29
N PHE A 50 -1.58 -7.12 -1.64
CA PHE A 50 -2.34 -6.17 -0.83
C PHE A 50 -2.37 -4.80 -1.47
N LYS A 51 -3.52 -4.14 -1.39
CA LYS A 51 -3.68 -2.75 -1.81
C LYS A 51 -3.73 -1.86 -0.56
N THR A 52 -3.30 -0.62 -0.72
CA THR A 52 -3.26 0.37 0.35
C THR A 52 -4.36 1.39 0.13
N LEU A 53 -5.26 1.49 1.10
CA LEU A 53 -6.40 2.41 1.05
C LEU A 53 -6.21 3.49 2.09
N VAL A 54 -6.41 4.74 1.68
CA VAL A 54 -6.27 5.90 2.57
C VAL A 54 -7.66 6.45 2.87
N THR A 55 -7.95 6.60 4.15
CA THR A 55 -9.28 7.04 4.61
C THR A 55 -9.15 8.23 5.54
N GLU A 56 -10.23 8.99 5.66
CA GLU A 56 -10.33 10.09 6.60
C GLU A 56 -11.52 9.83 7.53
N GLY A 57 -11.28 9.90 8.85
CA GLY A 57 -12.32 9.73 9.84
C GLY A 57 -13.13 11.00 10.05
N LYS A 58 -14.26 10.87 10.73
CA LYS A 58 -15.10 12.00 11.09
C LYS A 58 -14.34 13.05 11.92
N THR A 59 -13.33 12.61 12.66
CA THR A 59 -12.47 13.49 13.47
C THR A 59 -11.43 14.25 12.65
N LYS A 60 -11.38 14.01 11.33
CA LYS A 60 -10.38 14.56 10.40
C LYS A 60 -9.02 13.91 10.50
N ASN A 61 -8.88 12.83 11.24
CA ASN A 61 -7.66 12.03 11.26
C ASN A 61 -7.66 11.07 10.08
N TYR A 62 -6.46 10.75 9.58
CA TYR A 62 -6.29 9.83 8.47
C TYR A 62 -5.91 8.45 8.98
N TYR A 63 -6.39 7.43 8.30
CA TYR A 63 -6.10 6.03 8.60
C TYR A 63 -5.80 5.28 7.31
N VAL A 64 -4.91 4.32 7.40
CA VAL A 64 -4.46 3.53 6.25
C VAL A 64 -4.87 2.08 6.45
N PHE A 65 -5.44 1.47 5.42
CA PHE A 65 -5.85 0.07 5.47
C PHE A 65 -5.16 -0.69 4.33
N ALA A 66 -4.53 -1.80 4.65
CA ALA A 66 -3.94 -2.70 3.67
C ALA A 66 -4.73 -4.00 3.64
N ILE A 67 -5.36 -4.30 2.51
CA ILE A 67 -6.22 -5.46 2.35
C ILE A 67 -5.92 -6.18 1.03
N PRO A 68 -6.27 -7.48 0.92
CA PRO A 68 -6.11 -8.20 -0.34
C PRO A 68 -6.80 -7.47 -1.49
N ILE A 69 -6.18 -7.48 -2.66
CA ILE A 69 -6.63 -6.66 -3.81
C ILE A 69 -8.03 -6.99 -4.31
N ALA A 70 -8.48 -8.23 -4.13
CA ALA A 70 -9.81 -8.65 -4.59
C ALA A 70 -10.93 -8.31 -3.62
N LEU A 71 -10.60 -7.85 -2.41
CA LEU A 71 -11.58 -7.52 -1.40
C LEU A 71 -11.90 -6.03 -1.39
N GLU A 72 -13.05 -5.69 -0.85
CA GLU A 72 -13.44 -4.31 -0.60
C GLU A 72 -13.40 -4.04 0.89
N LEU A 73 -13.06 -2.81 1.25
CA LEU A 73 -13.01 -2.42 2.66
C LEU A 73 -14.43 -2.31 3.23
N ASP A 74 -14.68 -3.04 4.33
CA ASP A 74 -15.92 -2.88 5.08
C ASP A 74 -15.79 -1.60 5.90
N MET A 75 -16.44 -0.54 5.46
CA MET A 75 -16.29 0.78 6.05
C MET A 75 -16.74 0.83 7.52
N LYS A 76 -17.75 0.08 7.88
CA LYS A 76 -18.24 0.04 9.28
C LYS A 76 -17.24 -0.65 10.19
N LYS A 77 -16.72 -1.80 9.77
CA LYS A 77 -15.72 -2.53 10.55
C LYS A 77 -14.42 -1.73 10.64
N ALA A 78 -14.04 -1.09 9.54
CA ALA A 78 -12.83 -0.28 9.51
C ALA A 78 -12.94 0.91 10.46
N ALA A 79 -14.06 1.60 10.45
CA ALA A 79 -14.29 2.73 11.37
C ALA A 79 -14.20 2.26 12.82
N LYS A 80 -14.84 1.14 13.14
CA LYS A 80 -14.81 0.56 14.47
C LYS A 80 -13.39 0.19 14.90
N ALA A 81 -12.60 -0.35 13.98
CA ALA A 81 -11.24 -0.79 14.27
C ALA A 81 -10.32 0.38 14.67
N VAL A 82 -10.60 1.58 14.18
CA VAL A 82 -9.79 2.79 14.48
C VAL A 82 -10.48 3.73 15.46
N GLY A 83 -11.65 3.36 15.99
CA GLY A 83 -12.35 4.16 16.99
C GLY A 83 -13.07 5.38 16.41
N GLU A 84 -13.43 5.35 15.13
CA GLU A 84 -14.18 6.42 14.47
C GLU A 84 -15.65 6.06 14.34
N LYS A 85 -16.51 7.07 14.32
CA LYS A 85 -17.94 6.86 14.05
C LYS A 85 -18.17 6.49 12.59
N SER A 86 -17.39 7.09 11.69
CA SER A 86 -17.45 6.81 10.27
C SER A 86 -16.12 7.18 9.63
N ILE A 87 -15.83 6.58 8.49
CA ILE A 87 -14.68 6.91 7.66
C ILE A 87 -15.10 7.02 6.21
N GLU A 88 -14.34 7.78 5.44
CA GLU A 88 -14.55 7.94 4.00
C GLU A 88 -13.22 7.74 3.29
N MET A 89 -13.28 7.25 2.06
CA MET A 89 -12.06 7.19 1.24
C MET A 89 -11.59 8.59 0.91
N VAL A 90 -10.30 8.83 1.00
CA VAL A 90 -9.69 10.09 0.59
C VAL A 90 -9.84 10.21 -0.93
N HIS A 91 -10.21 11.39 -1.43
CA HIS A 91 -10.32 11.61 -2.87
C HIS A 91 -8.97 11.40 -3.56
N VAL A 92 -9.01 10.84 -4.76
CA VAL A 92 -7.78 10.56 -5.54
C VAL A 92 -6.91 11.81 -5.67
N LYS A 93 -7.51 12.97 -5.88
CA LYS A 93 -6.78 14.24 -6.00
C LYS A 93 -6.01 14.63 -4.75
N ASP A 94 -6.42 14.12 -3.58
CA ASP A 94 -5.82 14.48 -2.29
C ASP A 94 -4.80 13.45 -1.80
N ILE A 95 -4.72 12.30 -2.44
CA ILE A 95 -3.83 11.21 -1.99
C ILE A 95 -2.38 11.66 -1.88
N ASN A 96 -1.87 12.37 -2.89
CA ASN A 96 -0.47 12.81 -2.86
C ASN A 96 -0.21 13.77 -1.71
N ALA A 97 -1.12 14.71 -1.45
CA ALA A 97 -0.96 15.67 -0.37
C ALA A 97 -0.95 14.97 1.00
N VAL A 98 -1.73 13.91 1.16
CA VAL A 98 -1.84 13.17 2.42
C VAL A 98 -0.65 12.22 2.62
N THR A 99 -0.28 11.47 1.60
CA THR A 99 0.67 10.35 1.73
C THR A 99 2.05 10.62 1.17
N GLY A 100 2.17 11.51 0.21
CA GLY A 100 3.40 11.71 -0.56
C GLY A 100 3.50 10.77 -1.76
N TYR A 101 2.55 9.88 -1.94
CA TYR A 101 2.50 8.94 -3.06
C TYR A 101 1.34 9.25 -3.99
N ILE A 102 1.37 8.69 -5.19
CA ILE A 102 0.26 8.83 -6.15
C ILE A 102 -0.59 7.56 -6.13
N ARG A 103 -1.80 7.67 -6.67
CA ARG A 103 -2.69 6.52 -6.84
C ARG A 103 -1.99 5.43 -7.64
N GLY A 104 -2.08 4.19 -7.17
CA GLY A 104 -1.39 3.06 -7.79
C GLY A 104 0.04 2.87 -7.33
N GLY A 105 0.63 3.90 -6.71
CA GLY A 105 1.96 3.80 -6.10
C GLY A 105 1.93 3.92 -4.59
N CYS A 106 0.74 4.08 -4.01
CA CYS A 106 0.61 4.27 -2.57
C CYS A 106 0.94 2.99 -1.80
N THR A 107 1.78 3.12 -0.79
CA THR A 107 2.19 2.03 0.08
C THR A 107 2.16 2.52 1.53
N PRO A 108 1.91 1.64 2.52
CA PRO A 108 1.91 2.07 3.91
C PRO A 108 3.30 2.44 4.43
N ILE A 109 4.33 2.11 3.68
CA ILE A 109 5.72 2.36 4.09
C ILE A 109 6.14 3.76 3.66
N GLY A 110 6.61 4.57 4.63
CA GLY A 110 7.23 5.85 4.31
C GLY A 110 6.31 6.96 3.87
N MET A 111 5.08 6.97 4.31
CA MET A 111 4.18 8.10 4.07
C MET A 111 4.70 9.36 4.73
N LYS A 112 4.23 10.54 4.26
CA LYS A 112 4.62 11.84 4.82
C LYS A 112 4.53 11.90 6.32
N LYS A 113 3.48 11.30 6.89
CA LYS A 113 3.27 11.17 8.32
C LYS A 113 3.05 9.72 8.67
N GLN A 114 3.29 9.38 9.89
CA GLN A 114 3.06 8.04 10.40
C GLN A 114 1.59 7.89 10.79
N TYR A 115 0.74 7.56 9.84
CA TYR A 115 -0.69 7.34 10.07
C TYR A 115 -0.93 5.97 10.68
N LYS A 116 -1.99 5.86 11.49
CA LYS A 116 -2.39 4.55 12.01
C LYS A 116 -2.74 3.64 10.83
N THR A 117 -2.06 2.51 10.75
CA THR A 117 -2.22 1.57 9.65
C THR A 117 -2.79 0.26 10.18
N VAL A 118 -3.85 -0.22 9.55
CA VAL A 118 -4.50 -1.48 9.90
C VAL A 118 -4.36 -2.44 8.73
N TYR A 119 -3.90 -3.65 9.01
CA TYR A 119 -3.74 -4.70 8.01
C TYR A 119 -4.84 -5.73 8.16
N HIS A 120 -5.29 -6.27 7.02
CA HIS A 120 -6.23 -7.39 7.04
C HIS A 120 -5.57 -8.55 7.80
N ASP A 121 -6.33 -9.23 8.66
CA ASP A 121 -5.76 -10.24 9.54
C ASP A 121 -5.15 -11.44 8.81
N THR A 122 -5.54 -11.71 7.56
CA THR A 122 -4.93 -12.77 6.77
C THR A 122 -3.45 -12.51 6.44
N ILE A 123 -2.97 -11.27 6.62
CA ILE A 123 -1.58 -10.95 6.28
C ILE A 123 -0.58 -11.85 7.02
N LYS A 124 -0.91 -12.23 8.24
CA LYS A 124 -0.05 -13.10 9.05
C LYS A 124 0.02 -14.54 8.55
N ASP A 125 -0.88 -14.92 7.63
CA ASP A 125 -0.92 -16.28 7.08
C ASP A 125 0.11 -16.50 5.97
N PHE A 126 0.80 -15.45 5.54
CA PHE A 126 1.75 -15.52 4.43
C PHE A 126 3.18 -15.27 4.89
N ASP A 127 4.11 -15.98 4.29
CA ASP A 127 5.53 -15.73 4.53
C ASP A 127 5.98 -14.43 3.90
N LYS A 128 5.40 -14.11 2.75
CA LYS A 128 5.68 -12.88 2.02
C LYS A 128 4.40 -12.34 1.41
N VAL A 129 4.29 -11.02 1.37
CA VAL A 129 3.17 -10.32 0.74
C VAL A 129 3.71 -9.32 -0.28
N ILE A 130 2.85 -8.96 -1.23
CA ILE A 130 3.17 -8.02 -2.29
C ILE A 130 2.42 -6.73 -2.03
N VAL A 131 3.13 -5.62 -2.01
CA VAL A 131 2.54 -4.28 -1.84
C VAL A 131 3.12 -3.36 -2.90
N SER A 132 2.48 -2.19 -3.10
CA SER A 132 3.04 -1.18 -4.00
C SER A 132 4.40 -0.73 -3.49
N GLY A 133 5.29 -0.45 -4.42
CA GLY A 133 6.65 -0.04 -4.10
C GLY A 133 6.86 1.47 -3.96
N GLY A 134 5.80 2.26 -4.06
CA GLY A 134 5.90 3.71 -3.93
C GLY A 134 5.83 4.47 -5.25
N LYS A 135 5.65 3.77 -6.35
CA LYS A 135 5.42 4.38 -7.67
C LYS A 135 4.77 3.37 -8.60
N LEU A 136 4.18 3.87 -9.68
CA LEU A 136 3.59 2.99 -10.69
C LEU A 136 4.66 2.05 -11.26
N GLY A 137 4.27 0.82 -11.55
CA GLY A 137 5.15 -0.15 -12.14
C GLY A 137 6.16 -0.79 -11.20
N THR A 138 6.02 -0.55 -9.89
CA THR A 138 6.97 -1.07 -8.90
C THR A 138 6.23 -1.70 -7.74
N GLN A 139 6.65 -2.91 -7.37
CA GLN A 139 6.11 -3.64 -6.23
C GLN A 139 7.23 -4.04 -5.28
N ILE A 140 6.89 -4.11 -4.00
CA ILE A 140 7.78 -4.65 -2.97
C ILE A 140 7.20 -5.97 -2.47
N ILE A 141 8.04 -6.98 -2.41
CA ILE A 141 7.70 -8.30 -1.87
C ILE A 141 8.44 -8.43 -0.55
N ILE A 142 7.71 -8.57 0.54
CA ILE A 142 8.26 -8.42 1.87
C ILE A 142 7.53 -9.34 2.86
N ALA A 143 8.24 -9.77 3.92
CA ALA A 143 7.62 -10.49 5.02
C ALA A 143 6.72 -9.53 5.80
N PRO A 144 5.55 -9.99 6.29
CA PRO A 144 4.59 -9.11 6.95
C PRO A 144 4.99 -8.61 8.34
N ASP A 145 6.04 -9.12 8.92
CA ASP A 145 6.49 -8.70 10.27
C ASP A 145 7.03 -7.27 10.29
#